data_fffba37a4cb40d4a697eee06501fb748
#
_entry.id   fffba37a4cb40d4a697eee06501fb748
#
_cell.length_a   1.000
_cell.length_b   1.000
_cell.length_c   1.000
_cell.angle_alpha   90.00
_cell.angle_beta   90.00
_cell.angle_gamma   90.00
#
_symmetry.space_group_name_H-M   'P 1'
#
loop_
_entity.id
_entity.type
_entity.pdbx_description
1 polymer ?
#
loop_
_entity_poly.entity_id
_entity_poly.type
_entity_poly.pdbx_seq_one_letter_code
_entity_poly.pdbx_strand_id
1 'polypeptide(L)' 'MKAKFEAYLNVQEIGAYNMLDPRARDLAQEFCEEEISKADWIHMIKNYTTLKEELL' A
#
# COMPACT_ATOMS: atom_id res chain seq x y z
N MET A 1 5.41 9.29 1.65
CA MET A 1 4.76 7.99 2.01
C MET A 1 3.23 8.05 1.97
N LYS A 2 2.64 9.20 2.20
CA LYS A 2 1.17 9.32 2.26
C LYS A 2 0.48 8.83 0.98
N ALA A 3 0.93 9.26 -0.19
CA ALA A 3 0.32 8.85 -1.46
C ALA A 3 0.42 7.34 -1.67
N LYS A 4 1.56 6.75 -1.33
CA LYS A 4 1.76 5.31 -1.44
C LYS A 4 0.87 4.55 -0.45
N PHE A 5 0.72 5.07 0.76
CA PHE A 5 -0.13 4.44 1.76
C PHE A 5 -1.60 4.55 1.39
N GLU A 6 -2.02 5.65 0.80
CA GLU A 6 -3.39 5.79 0.30
C GLU A 6 -3.67 4.75 -0.79
N ALA A 7 -2.71 4.51 -1.68
CA ALA A 7 -2.83 3.46 -2.70
C ALA A 7 -2.94 2.08 -2.05
N TYR A 8 -2.16 1.83 -1.00
CA TYR A 8 -2.23 0.60 -0.22
C TYR A 8 -3.64 0.39 0.35
N LEU A 9 -4.21 1.44 0.96
CA LEU A 9 -5.54 1.36 1.54
C LEU A 9 -6.62 1.11 0.48
N ASN A 10 -6.47 1.69 -0.70
CA ASN A 10 -7.40 1.45 -1.80
C ASN A 10 -7.40 -0.01 -2.22
N VAL A 11 -6.23 -0.61 -2.34
CA VAL A 11 -6.12 -2.04 -2.68
C VAL A 11 -6.70 -2.91 -1.58
N GLN A 12 -6.46 -2.56 -0.33
CA GLN A 12 -7.00 -3.30 0.81
C GLN A 12 -8.53 -3.28 0.79
N GLU A 13 -9.11 -2.14 0.51
CA GLU A 13 -10.57 -2.00 0.45
C GLU A 13 -11.18 -2.77 -0.72
N ILE A 14 -10.50 -2.79 -1.87
CA ILE A 14 -10.95 -3.55 -3.04
C ILE A 14 -11.00 -5.05 -2.70
N GLY A 15 -10.01 -5.54 -1.94
CA GLY A 15 -10.00 -6.93 -1.48
C GLY A 15 -9.78 -7.98 -2.56
N ALA A 16 -9.26 -7.59 -3.73
CA ALA A 16 -9.03 -8.52 -4.84
C ALA A 16 -7.88 -9.48 -4.60
N TYR A 17 -6.89 -9.06 -3.83
CA TYR A 17 -5.67 -9.85 -3.57
C TYR A 17 -5.30 -9.79 -2.10
N ASN A 18 -4.60 -10.82 -1.64
CA ASN A 18 -3.94 -10.77 -0.34
C ASN A 18 -2.85 -9.70 -0.42
N MET A 19 -2.71 -8.88 0.62
CA MET A 19 -1.73 -7.79 0.61
C MET A 19 -0.28 -8.27 0.51
N LEU A 20 -0.03 -9.55 0.80
CA LEU A 20 1.30 -10.16 0.62
C LEU A 20 1.53 -10.64 -0.82
N ASP A 21 0.49 -10.65 -1.65
CA ASP A 21 0.59 -11.05 -3.04
C ASP A 21 1.23 -9.92 -3.86
N PRO A 22 2.23 -10.21 -4.70
CA PRO A 22 2.84 -9.18 -5.56
C PRO A 22 1.84 -8.43 -6.43
N ARG A 23 0.73 -9.08 -6.80
CA ARG A 23 -0.31 -8.44 -7.60
C ARG A 23 -1.01 -7.30 -6.87
N ALA A 24 -1.04 -7.36 -5.53
CA ALA A 24 -1.60 -6.26 -4.73
C ALA A 24 -0.77 -4.99 -4.91
N ARG A 25 0.54 -5.11 -4.91
CA ARG A 25 1.44 -3.99 -5.15
C ARG A 25 1.29 -3.46 -6.58
N ASP A 26 1.17 -4.35 -7.55
CA ASP A 26 0.97 -3.94 -8.94
C ASP A 26 -0.32 -3.16 -9.10
N LEU A 27 -1.38 -3.59 -8.43
CA LEU A 27 -2.66 -2.88 -8.47
C LEU A 27 -2.52 -1.51 -7.79
N ALA A 28 -1.83 -1.44 -6.66
CA ALA A 28 -1.61 -0.17 -5.95
C ALA A 28 -0.85 0.83 -6.81
N GLN A 29 0.07 0.35 -7.64
CA GLN A 29 0.84 1.22 -8.52
C GLN A 29 -0.05 2.00 -9.49
N GLU A 30 -1.19 1.45 -9.85
CA GLU A 30 -2.16 2.13 -10.71
C GLU A 30 -2.83 3.33 -10.03
N PHE A 31 -2.85 3.35 -8.70
CA PHE A 31 -3.43 4.44 -7.91
C PHE A 31 -2.39 5.47 -7.45
N CYS A 32 -1.14 5.30 -7.82
CA CYS A 32 -0.04 6.14 -7.32
C CYS A 32 0.90 6.51 -8.44
N GLU A 33 1.23 7.80 -8.55
CA GLU A 33 2.18 8.27 -9.55
C GLU A 33 3.63 7.98 -9.15
N GLU A 34 3.86 7.85 -7.83
CA GLU A 34 5.19 7.52 -7.30
C GLU A 34 5.43 6.02 -7.41
N GLU A 35 6.65 5.64 -7.72
CA GLU A 35 7.01 4.23 -7.77
C GLU A 35 6.94 3.60 -6.39
N ILE A 36 6.15 2.54 -6.26
CA ILE A 36 6.05 1.79 -5.00
C ILE A 36 6.99 0.59 -5.10
N SER A 37 8.11 0.67 -4.39
CA SER A 37 9.08 -0.43 -4.35
C SER A 37 8.57 -1.57 -3.47
N LYS A 38 9.19 -2.74 -3.62
CA LYS A 38 8.90 -3.87 -2.73
C LYS A 38 9.20 -3.52 -1.28
N ALA A 39 10.29 -2.78 -1.04
CA ALA A 39 10.65 -2.33 0.30
C ALA A 39 9.60 -1.40 0.89
N ASP A 40 9.08 -0.48 0.09
CA ASP A 40 7.99 0.41 0.52
C ASP A 40 6.75 -0.39 0.89
N TRP A 41 6.41 -1.39 0.08
CA TRP A 41 5.24 -2.22 0.31
C TRP A 41 5.35 -2.99 1.62
N ILE A 42 6.49 -3.63 1.84
CA ILE A 42 6.75 -4.37 3.07
C ILE A 42 6.73 -3.44 4.28
N HIS A 43 7.31 -2.24 4.15
CA HIS A 43 7.29 -1.24 5.21
C HIS A 43 5.85 -0.88 5.61
N MET A 44 4.99 -0.69 4.63
CA MET A 44 3.59 -0.36 4.89
C MET A 44 2.84 -1.51 5.56
N ILE A 45 3.12 -2.74 5.16
CA ILE A 45 2.53 -3.92 5.80
C ILE A 45 2.94 -4.00 7.27
N LYS A 46 4.23 -3.87 7.54
CA LYS A 46 4.77 -3.99 8.90
C LYS A 46 4.36 -2.84 9.82
N ASN A 47 4.14 -1.66 9.26
CA ASN A 47 3.87 -0.46 10.05
C ASN A 47 2.46 0.09 9.80
N TYR A 48 1.55 -0.78 9.42
CA TYR A 48 0.19 -0.39 9.03
C TYR A 48 -0.49 0.50 10.09
N THR A 49 -0.53 0.04 11.33
CA THR A 49 -1.21 0.78 12.42
C THR A 49 -0.56 2.13 12.66
N THR A 50 0.78 2.16 12.71
CA THR A 50 1.53 3.40 12.93
C THR A 50 1.29 4.40 11.81
N LEU A 51 1.35 3.92 10.56
CA LEU A 51 1.13 4.79 9.40
C LEU A 51 -0.30 5.32 9.36
N LYS A 52 -1.25 4.48 9.71
CA LYS A 52 -2.65 4.89 9.75
C LYS A 52 -2.87 6.00 10.77
N GLU A 53 -2.25 5.90 11.93
CA GLU A 53 -2.33 6.93 12.96
C GLU A 53 -1.61 8.21 12.58
N GLU A 54 -0.44 8.11 11.93
CA GLU A 54 0.37 9.28 11.58
C GLU A 54 -0.13 10.03 10.35
N LEU A 55 -0.65 9.30 9.35
CA LEU A 55 -0.99 9.88 8.06
C LEU A 55 -2.48 10.16 7.88
N LEU A 56 -3.30 9.56 8.68
CA LEU A 56 -4.75 9.73 8.65
C LEU A 56 -5.27 10.22 9.98
#